data_11f7c5844d108bd832fd5fe68235bcab
#
_entry.id   11f7c5844d108bd832fd5fe68235bcab
#
_cell.length_a   1.000
_cell.length_b   1.000
_cell.length_c   1.000
_cell.angle_alpha   90.00
_cell.angle_beta   90.00
_cell.angle_gamma   90.00
#
_symmetry.space_group_name_H-M   'P 1'
#
loop_
_entity.id
_entity.type
_entity.pdbx_description
1 polymer ?
#
loop_
_entity_poly.entity_id
_entity_poly.type
_entity_poly.pdbx_seq_one_letter_code
_entity_poly.pdbx_strand_id
1 'polypeptide(L)'
;MIEKGSEIGAHILSGNCFEPTALDELIPDWKEKGAPLNTPAKKDIVKFFLTEKLSFGIPFASIFAPNFNNHGNYVMSLANFCRWLATQAENLGVEIFPGFTASEVIYENDTVKGILTGEMGVTKEGERKPSYQPPMELRAKYTIFAEGCRGHLGKKLISKYALDANSDPQHYGIGFKEVWDIPEE
;
A
#
# COMPACT_ATOMS: atom_id res chain seq x y z
N MET A 1 -12.15 -9.41 1.52
CA MET A 1 -11.09 -8.64 0.79
C MET A 1 -10.17 -9.62 0.10
N ILE A 2 -9.76 -9.36 -1.14
CA ILE A 2 -8.71 -10.15 -1.81
C ILE A 2 -7.44 -9.32 -1.96
N GLU A 3 -6.29 -9.97 -1.91
CA GLU A 3 -4.97 -9.37 -2.07
C GLU A 3 -4.14 -10.23 -3.04
N LYS A 4 -3.50 -9.58 -4.02
CA LYS A 4 -2.67 -10.25 -5.02
C LYS A 4 -1.39 -10.85 -4.42
N GLY A 5 -0.80 -10.17 -3.44
CA GLY A 5 0.40 -10.64 -2.74
C GLY A 5 0.15 -11.95 -2.01
N SER A 6 1.20 -12.74 -1.84
CA SER A 6 1.14 -14.00 -1.09
C SER A 6 0.80 -13.79 0.39
N GLU A 7 1.03 -12.61 0.89
CA GLU A 7 0.66 -12.11 2.23
C GLU A 7 0.39 -10.60 2.18
N ILE A 8 -0.29 -10.09 3.19
CA ILE A 8 -0.50 -8.64 3.33
C ILE A 8 0.86 -7.93 3.48
N GLY A 9 1.06 -6.88 2.69
CA GLY A 9 2.29 -6.08 2.74
C GLY A 9 3.47 -6.62 1.94
N ALA A 10 3.34 -7.77 1.24
CA ALA A 10 4.44 -8.39 0.50
C ALA A 10 5.02 -7.48 -0.60
N HIS A 11 4.19 -6.69 -1.27
CA HIS A 11 4.58 -5.85 -2.41
C HIS A 11 4.70 -4.37 -2.07
N ILE A 12 4.72 -4.03 -0.80
CA ILE A 12 4.80 -2.64 -0.35
C ILE A 12 6.26 -2.17 -0.33
N LEU A 13 6.51 -0.98 -0.88
CA LEU A 13 7.76 -0.26 -0.66
C LEU A 13 7.79 0.16 0.81
N SER A 14 8.73 -0.40 1.58
CA SER A 14 8.85 -0.18 3.02
C SER A 14 9.86 0.92 3.35
N GLY A 15 9.81 1.42 4.60
CA GLY A 15 10.60 2.56 5.06
C GLY A 15 9.82 3.85 4.84
N ASN A 16 8.90 4.14 5.77
CA ASN A 16 8.03 5.31 5.71
C ASN A 16 8.21 6.15 6.98
N CYS A 17 8.07 7.47 6.84
CA CYS A 17 7.82 8.38 7.96
C CYS A 17 6.31 8.60 8.01
N PHE A 18 5.66 8.08 9.02
CA PHE A 18 4.21 7.98 9.15
C PHE A 18 3.68 9.02 10.14
N GLU A 19 2.70 9.81 9.70
CA GLU A 19 1.94 10.72 10.53
C GLU A 19 0.75 9.99 11.16
N PRO A 20 0.63 9.93 12.50
CA PRO A 20 -0.37 9.08 13.16
C PRO A 20 -1.78 9.68 13.23
N THR A 21 -2.01 10.91 12.81
CA THR A 21 -3.29 11.63 12.97
C THR A 21 -4.50 10.80 12.54
N ALA A 22 -4.47 10.23 11.34
CA ALA A 22 -5.57 9.39 10.85
C ALA A 22 -5.71 8.07 11.64
N LEU A 23 -4.61 7.55 12.16
CA LEU A 23 -4.65 6.36 13.01
C LEU A 23 -5.21 6.67 14.39
N ASP A 24 -4.88 7.82 14.97
CA ASP A 24 -5.42 8.29 16.25
C ASP A 24 -6.95 8.45 16.18
N GLU A 25 -7.48 8.88 15.04
CA GLU A 25 -8.92 8.99 14.80
C GLU A 25 -9.57 7.62 14.60
N LEU A 26 -8.94 6.74 13.83
CA LEU A 26 -9.50 5.43 13.45
C LEU A 26 -9.40 4.40 14.57
N ILE A 27 -8.27 4.32 15.25
CA ILE A 27 -7.95 3.35 16.31
C ILE A 27 -7.24 4.09 17.45
N PRO A 28 -7.96 4.84 18.30
CA PRO A 28 -7.34 5.68 19.33
C PRO A 28 -6.43 4.92 20.31
N ASP A 29 -6.72 3.64 20.52
CA ASP A 29 -5.97 2.71 21.38
C ASP A 29 -4.92 1.88 20.63
N TRP A 30 -4.39 2.40 19.49
CA TRP A 30 -3.43 1.66 18.66
C TRP A 30 -2.13 1.29 19.39
N LYS A 31 -1.72 2.09 20.40
CA LYS A 31 -0.52 1.82 21.21
C LYS A 31 -0.72 0.57 22.06
N GLU A 32 -1.85 0.50 22.75
CA GLU A 32 -2.25 -0.64 23.59
C GLU A 32 -2.47 -1.90 22.74
N LYS A 33 -2.93 -1.73 21.51
CA LYS A 33 -3.10 -2.80 20.51
C LYS A 33 -1.81 -3.21 19.82
N GLY A 34 -0.68 -2.61 20.19
CA GLY A 34 0.65 -3.02 19.72
C GLY A 34 0.92 -2.67 18.26
N ALA A 35 0.43 -1.53 17.77
CA ALA A 35 0.82 -1.05 16.44
C ALA A 35 2.35 -0.92 16.33
N PRO A 36 2.98 -1.33 15.21
CA PRO A 36 4.44 -1.38 15.08
C PRO A 36 5.05 0.02 14.79
N LEU A 37 4.67 1.02 15.59
CA LEU A 37 5.14 2.40 15.54
C LEU A 37 6.09 2.67 16.72
N ASN A 38 7.27 2.03 16.70
CA ASN A 38 8.21 2.02 17.83
C ASN A 38 9.31 3.08 17.73
N THR A 39 9.48 3.74 16.57
CA THR A 39 10.59 4.65 16.33
C THR A 39 10.07 6.06 16.02
N PRO A 40 9.86 6.91 17.05
CA PRO A 40 9.44 8.29 16.83
C PRO A 40 10.53 9.08 16.12
N ALA A 41 10.16 9.92 15.16
CA ALA A 41 11.04 10.86 14.50
C ALA A 41 11.41 12.00 15.48
N LYS A 42 12.66 11.99 15.95
CA LYS A 42 13.14 12.95 16.96
C LYS A 42 13.87 14.15 16.37
N LYS A 43 14.35 14.02 15.13
CA LYS A 43 15.18 15.04 14.50
C LYS A 43 15.14 14.91 12.97
N ASP A 44 14.95 16.04 12.31
CA ASP A 44 15.11 16.19 10.87
C ASP A 44 16.47 16.81 10.56
N ILE A 45 17.20 16.24 9.62
CA ILE A 45 18.47 16.74 9.15
C ILE A 45 18.39 16.94 7.65
N VAL A 46 18.49 18.17 7.18
CA VAL A 46 18.56 18.52 5.77
C VAL A 46 20.01 18.88 5.43
N LYS A 47 20.59 18.15 4.46
CA LYS A 47 21.95 18.39 3.98
C LYS A 47 21.93 18.72 2.50
N PHE A 48 22.74 19.69 2.11
CA PHE A 48 23.05 19.99 0.73
C PHE A 48 24.45 19.47 0.40
N PHE A 49 24.57 18.66 -0.65
CA PHE A 49 25.84 18.11 -1.10
C PHE A 49 26.38 18.93 -2.27
N LEU A 50 27.55 19.52 -2.10
CA LEU A 50 28.28 20.21 -3.19
C LEU A 50 29.10 19.22 -4.01
N THR A 51 29.65 18.19 -3.35
CA THR A 51 30.39 17.08 -3.97
C THR A 51 30.10 15.81 -3.18
N GLU A 52 30.61 14.66 -3.64
CA GLU A 52 30.53 13.38 -2.93
C GLU A 52 31.08 13.42 -1.49
N LYS A 53 32.04 14.32 -1.24
CA LYS A 53 32.74 14.44 0.07
C LYS A 53 32.40 15.69 0.85
N LEU A 54 31.76 16.68 0.23
CA LEU A 54 31.47 17.97 0.86
C LEU A 54 29.98 18.20 0.94
N SER A 55 29.47 18.25 2.16
CA SER A 55 28.08 18.61 2.44
C SER A 55 27.99 19.62 3.58
N PHE A 56 26.94 20.45 3.59
CA PHE A 56 26.60 21.31 4.71
C PHE A 56 25.15 21.12 5.10
N GLY A 57 24.88 21.21 6.40
CA GLY A 57 23.52 21.16 6.94
C GLY A 57 22.82 22.50 6.73
N ILE A 58 21.54 22.46 6.42
CA ILE A 58 20.67 23.65 6.38
C ILE A 58 19.99 23.74 7.75
N PRO A 59 20.45 24.66 8.63
CA PRO A 59 19.82 24.86 9.92
C PRO A 59 18.42 25.42 9.74
N PHE A 60 17.48 24.99 10.60
CA PHE A 60 16.11 25.49 10.61
C PHE A 60 15.32 25.28 9.30
N ALA A 61 15.69 24.25 8.49
CA ALA A 61 15.00 23.95 7.24
C ALA A 61 13.49 23.76 7.44
N SER A 62 13.06 23.20 8.55
CA SER A 62 11.65 23.02 8.92
C SER A 62 10.86 24.31 9.11
N ILE A 63 11.54 25.44 9.39
CA ILE A 63 10.87 26.75 9.50
C ILE A 63 10.49 27.28 8.11
N PHE A 64 11.36 27.07 7.12
CA PHE A 64 11.15 27.55 5.75
C PHE A 64 10.37 26.55 4.89
N ALA A 65 10.39 25.29 5.29
CA ALA A 65 9.69 24.19 4.61
C ALA A 65 9.01 23.28 5.66
N PRO A 66 7.80 23.64 6.12
CA PRO A 66 7.09 22.91 7.18
C PRO A 66 6.90 21.43 6.86
N ASN A 67 6.82 21.07 5.57
CA ASN A 67 6.70 19.69 5.11
C ASN A 67 7.93 18.81 5.44
N PHE A 68 9.04 19.40 5.85
CA PHE A 68 10.22 18.67 6.35
C PHE A 68 10.23 18.50 7.88
N ASN A 69 9.16 18.92 8.56
CA ASN A 69 9.03 18.73 9.99
C ASN A 69 8.31 17.40 10.27
N ASN A 70 9.04 16.42 10.78
CA ASN A 70 8.50 15.11 11.14
C ASN A 70 8.35 14.92 12.65
N HIS A 71 8.38 15.99 13.43
CA HIS A 71 8.17 15.89 14.88
C HIS A 71 6.76 15.34 15.18
N GLY A 72 6.69 14.25 15.94
CA GLY A 72 5.43 13.54 16.23
C GLY A 72 5.13 12.38 15.27
N ASN A 73 5.86 12.28 14.16
CA ASN A 73 5.75 11.17 13.23
C ASN A 73 6.60 9.97 13.66
N TYR A 74 6.41 8.83 13.01
CA TYR A 74 7.11 7.58 13.29
C TYR A 74 7.80 7.04 12.04
N VAL A 75 9.08 6.66 12.18
CA VAL A 75 9.76 5.87 11.15
C VAL A 75 9.38 4.42 11.34
N MET A 76 8.86 3.79 10.29
CA MET A 76 8.30 2.45 10.41
C MET A 76 8.38 1.62 9.13
N SER A 77 8.16 0.31 9.26
CA SER A 77 7.91 -0.57 8.12
C SER A 77 6.44 -0.56 7.76
N LEU A 78 6.12 -0.04 6.58
CA LEU A 78 4.73 -0.01 6.09
C LEU A 78 4.17 -1.43 5.90
N ALA A 79 5.00 -2.40 5.52
CA ALA A 79 4.59 -3.79 5.39
C ALA A 79 4.14 -4.39 6.75
N ASN A 80 4.91 -4.13 7.83
CA ASN A 80 4.54 -4.58 9.18
C ASN A 80 3.27 -3.89 9.66
N PHE A 81 3.14 -2.62 9.38
CA PHE A 81 1.95 -1.84 9.73
C PHE A 81 0.69 -2.36 9.01
N CYS A 82 0.79 -2.68 7.71
CA CYS A 82 -0.33 -3.25 6.96
C CYS A 82 -0.72 -4.64 7.49
N ARG A 83 0.22 -5.48 7.90
CA ARG A 83 -0.08 -6.77 8.55
C ARG A 83 -0.81 -6.58 9.87
N TRP A 84 -0.37 -5.63 10.69
CA TRP A 84 -1.07 -5.28 11.93
C TRP A 84 -2.49 -4.74 11.66
N LEU A 85 -2.67 -3.85 10.67
CA LEU A 85 -3.99 -3.36 10.26
C LEU A 85 -4.90 -4.48 9.75
N ALA A 86 -4.35 -5.45 9.02
CA ALA A 86 -5.10 -6.62 8.58
C ALA A 86 -5.68 -7.40 9.77
N THR A 87 -4.87 -7.63 10.82
CA THR A 87 -5.35 -8.26 12.06
C THR A 87 -6.48 -7.45 12.71
N GLN A 88 -6.38 -6.11 12.71
CA GLN A 88 -7.48 -5.28 13.24
C GLN A 88 -8.76 -5.42 12.41
N ALA A 89 -8.62 -5.48 11.07
CA ALA A 89 -9.75 -5.67 10.18
C ALA A 89 -10.40 -7.06 10.35
N GLU A 90 -9.60 -8.11 10.50
CA GLU A 90 -10.09 -9.48 10.77
C GLU A 90 -10.83 -9.56 12.10
N ASN A 91 -10.35 -8.88 13.15
CA ASN A 91 -11.04 -8.76 14.43
C ASN A 91 -12.41 -8.06 14.33
N LEU A 92 -12.61 -7.25 13.29
CA LEU A 92 -13.89 -6.61 12.97
C LEU A 92 -14.76 -7.46 12.02
N GLY A 93 -14.33 -8.68 11.68
CA GLY A 93 -15.06 -9.60 10.83
C GLY A 93 -14.80 -9.48 9.34
N VAL A 94 -13.72 -8.79 8.93
CA VAL A 94 -13.32 -8.75 7.53
C VAL A 94 -12.57 -10.04 7.18
N GLU A 95 -13.07 -10.79 6.21
CA GLU A 95 -12.35 -11.93 5.65
C GLU A 95 -11.31 -11.45 4.63
N ILE A 96 -10.03 -11.85 4.82
CA ILE A 96 -8.92 -11.46 3.98
C ILE A 96 -8.34 -12.69 3.29
N PHE A 97 -8.25 -12.63 1.96
CA PHE A 97 -7.77 -13.73 1.11
C PHE A 97 -6.52 -13.27 0.34
N PRO A 98 -5.30 -13.50 0.87
CA PRO A 98 -4.06 -13.24 0.13
C PRO A 98 -3.82 -14.30 -0.95
N GLY A 99 -3.04 -13.92 -1.97
CA GLY A 99 -2.75 -14.78 -3.12
C GLY A 99 -3.82 -14.79 -4.21
N PHE A 100 -4.95 -14.09 -4.02
CA PHE A 100 -6.02 -14.00 -5.01
C PHE A 100 -5.94 -12.72 -5.82
N THR A 101 -5.90 -12.84 -7.14
CA THR A 101 -5.95 -11.72 -8.07
C THR A 101 -7.36 -11.51 -8.59
N ALA A 102 -7.79 -10.26 -8.75
CA ALA A 102 -8.96 -9.94 -9.56
C ALA A 102 -8.53 -9.82 -11.04
N SER A 103 -9.17 -10.56 -11.93
CA SER A 103 -8.87 -10.58 -13.37
C SER A 103 -9.82 -9.73 -14.20
N GLU A 104 -11.11 -9.73 -13.81
CA GLU A 104 -12.16 -9.02 -14.53
C GLU A 104 -13.18 -8.40 -13.59
N VAL A 105 -13.87 -7.37 -14.08
CA VAL A 105 -15.01 -6.75 -13.40
C VAL A 105 -16.29 -7.37 -13.94
N ILE A 106 -17.18 -7.79 -13.06
CA ILE A 106 -18.50 -8.31 -13.43
C ILE A 106 -19.48 -7.14 -13.51
N TYR A 107 -20.17 -7.03 -14.63
CA TYR A 107 -21.19 -6.01 -14.88
C TYR A 107 -22.56 -6.64 -15.13
N GLU A 108 -23.59 -5.98 -14.62
CA GLU A 108 -24.99 -6.24 -15.01
C GLU A 108 -25.66 -4.89 -15.28
N ASN A 109 -26.26 -4.73 -16.46
CA ASN A 109 -26.89 -3.47 -16.88
C ASN A 109 -25.99 -2.26 -16.61
N ASP A 110 -24.73 -2.34 -17.02
CA ASP A 110 -23.69 -1.32 -16.85
C ASP A 110 -23.32 -0.98 -15.37
N THR A 111 -23.79 -1.78 -14.42
CA THR A 111 -23.48 -1.62 -13.00
C THR A 111 -22.47 -2.68 -12.57
N VAL A 112 -21.43 -2.27 -11.83
CA VAL A 112 -20.47 -3.21 -11.21
C VAL A 112 -21.19 -4.08 -10.19
N LYS A 113 -21.04 -5.40 -10.30
CA LYS A 113 -21.64 -6.41 -9.41
C LYS A 113 -20.61 -7.25 -8.66
N GLY A 114 -19.34 -7.06 -8.95
CA GLY A 114 -18.26 -7.81 -8.34
C GLY A 114 -17.07 -7.97 -9.26
N ILE A 115 -16.30 -8.99 -9.00
CA ILE A 115 -15.09 -9.33 -9.78
C ILE A 115 -15.04 -10.84 -10.06
N LEU A 116 -14.30 -11.19 -11.12
CA LEU A 116 -13.85 -12.54 -11.38
C LEU A 116 -12.40 -12.66 -10.89
N THR A 117 -12.06 -13.71 -10.16
CA THR A 117 -10.67 -13.98 -9.77
C THR A 117 -9.88 -14.51 -10.98
N GLY A 118 -8.55 -14.41 -10.92
CA GLY A 118 -7.68 -15.11 -11.88
C GLY A 118 -7.61 -16.60 -11.59
N GLU A 119 -7.15 -17.38 -12.58
CA GLU A 119 -6.77 -18.76 -12.36
C GLU A 119 -5.60 -18.84 -11.38
N MET A 120 -5.63 -19.84 -10.51
CA MET A 120 -4.54 -20.11 -9.59
C MET A 120 -3.93 -21.49 -9.87
N GLY A 121 -2.66 -21.68 -9.48
CA GLY A 121 -1.98 -22.94 -9.68
C GLY A 121 -1.68 -23.27 -11.15
N VAL A 122 -1.38 -22.24 -11.96
CA VAL A 122 -0.94 -22.38 -13.35
C VAL A 122 0.56 -22.10 -13.44
N THR A 123 1.30 -22.83 -14.27
CA THR A 123 2.72 -22.55 -14.55
C THR A 123 2.85 -21.35 -15.49
N LYS A 124 4.08 -20.87 -15.72
CA LYS A 124 4.35 -19.82 -16.71
C LYS A 124 4.00 -20.23 -18.14
N GLU A 125 4.05 -21.54 -18.41
CA GLU A 125 3.75 -22.14 -19.70
C GLU A 125 2.25 -22.42 -19.89
N GLY A 126 1.41 -22.15 -18.85
CA GLY A 126 -0.03 -22.34 -18.90
C GLY A 126 -0.53 -23.72 -18.46
N GLU A 127 0.35 -24.56 -17.92
CA GLU A 127 -0.03 -25.89 -17.45
C GLU A 127 -0.65 -25.84 -16.05
N ARG A 128 -1.68 -26.65 -15.81
CA ARG A 128 -2.36 -26.75 -14.53
C ARG A 128 -1.57 -27.61 -13.56
N LYS A 129 -1.26 -27.05 -12.39
CA LYS A 129 -0.66 -27.77 -11.26
C LYS A 129 -1.72 -28.56 -10.48
N PRO A 130 -1.33 -29.50 -9.60
CA PRO A 130 -2.28 -30.15 -8.69
C PRO A 130 -3.07 -29.19 -7.80
N SER A 131 -2.54 -27.98 -7.55
CA SER A 131 -3.17 -26.90 -6.79
C SER A 131 -4.02 -25.96 -7.66
N TYR A 132 -4.36 -26.33 -8.88
CA TYR A 132 -5.15 -25.51 -9.77
C TYR A 132 -6.53 -25.20 -9.17
N GLN A 133 -6.90 -23.92 -9.25
CA GLN A 133 -8.23 -23.43 -8.93
C GLN A 133 -8.76 -22.60 -10.10
N PRO A 134 -9.97 -22.88 -10.57
CA PRO A 134 -10.59 -22.08 -11.63
C PRO A 134 -10.95 -20.68 -11.13
N PRO A 135 -11.20 -19.74 -12.04
CA PRO A 135 -11.74 -18.44 -11.71
C PRO A 135 -13.06 -18.56 -10.94
N MET A 136 -13.24 -17.70 -9.94
CA MET A 136 -14.45 -17.64 -9.13
C MET A 136 -15.08 -16.23 -9.22
N GLU A 137 -16.41 -16.19 -9.31
CA GLU A 137 -17.13 -14.93 -9.20
C GLU A 137 -17.29 -14.53 -7.73
N LEU A 138 -16.84 -13.33 -7.39
CA LEU A 138 -17.08 -12.70 -6.10
C LEU A 138 -18.06 -11.54 -6.31
N ARG A 139 -19.29 -11.72 -5.86
CA ARG A 139 -20.37 -10.75 -6.01
C ARG A 139 -20.59 -9.96 -4.73
N ALA A 140 -20.85 -8.65 -4.86
CA ALA A 140 -21.07 -7.75 -3.74
C ALA A 140 -22.06 -6.64 -4.10
N LYS A 141 -22.69 -6.06 -3.07
CA LYS A 141 -23.49 -4.84 -3.23
C LYS A 141 -22.63 -3.64 -3.62
N TYR A 142 -21.44 -3.54 -3.06
CA TYR A 142 -20.42 -2.54 -3.36
C TYR A 142 -19.07 -3.22 -3.55
N THR A 143 -18.30 -2.75 -4.53
CA THR A 143 -16.96 -3.24 -4.81
C THR A 143 -15.99 -2.06 -4.73
N ILE A 144 -14.99 -2.17 -3.85
CA ILE A 144 -13.95 -1.15 -3.66
C ILE A 144 -12.68 -1.62 -4.37
N PHE A 145 -12.18 -0.81 -5.31
CA PHE A 145 -10.94 -1.05 -6.04
C PHE A 145 -9.81 -0.24 -5.41
N ALA A 146 -9.00 -0.89 -4.59
CA ALA A 146 -7.87 -0.29 -3.87
C ALA A 146 -6.54 -0.79 -4.45
N GLU A 147 -6.41 -0.85 -5.77
CA GLU A 147 -5.28 -1.44 -6.51
C GLU A 147 -4.07 -0.49 -6.63
N GLY A 148 -4.13 0.68 -6.00
CA GLY A 148 -3.10 1.72 -6.13
C GLY A 148 -3.17 2.48 -7.46
N CYS A 149 -2.18 3.35 -7.67
CA CYS A 149 -2.18 4.31 -8.79
C CYS A 149 -2.10 3.67 -10.18
N ARG A 150 -1.74 2.40 -10.29
CA ARG A 150 -1.63 1.66 -11.56
C ARG A 150 -2.42 0.35 -11.58
N GLY A 151 -3.48 0.28 -10.81
CA GLY A 151 -4.40 -0.86 -10.78
C GLY A 151 -4.92 -1.20 -12.17
N HIS A 152 -4.90 -2.50 -12.56
CA HIS A 152 -5.26 -2.86 -13.92
C HIS A 152 -6.78 -2.87 -14.15
N LEU A 153 -7.59 -3.24 -13.16
CA LEU A 153 -9.05 -3.12 -13.22
C LEU A 153 -9.50 -1.67 -13.06
N GLY A 154 -8.83 -0.91 -12.18
CA GLY A 154 -9.05 0.52 -12.02
C GLY A 154 -8.91 1.28 -13.33
N LYS A 155 -7.91 0.97 -14.16
CA LYS A 155 -7.77 1.55 -15.50
C LYS A 155 -8.94 1.25 -16.43
N LYS A 156 -9.46 0.02 -16.39
CA LYS A 156 -10.64 -0.37 -17.18
C LYS A 156 -11.88 0.43 -16.75
N LEU A 157 -12.05 0.62 -15.43
CA LEU A 157 -13.16 1.41 -14.88
C LEU A 157 -13.05 2.88 -15.22
N ILE A 158 -11.84 3.46 -15.06
CA ILE A 158 -11.56 4.85 -15.44
C ILE A 158 -11.93 5.09 -16.91
N SER A 159 -11.44 4.22 -17.80
CA SER A 159 -11.73 4.32 -19.23
C SER A 159 -13.21 4.11 -19.55
N LYS A 160 -13.87 3.13 -18.92
CA LYS A 160 -15.27 2.80 -19.19
C LYS A 160 -16.23 3.92 -18.78
N TYR A 161 -15.98 4.54 -17.63
CA TYR A 161 -16.85 5.54 -17.03
C TYR A 161 -16.31 6.97 -17.15
N ALA A 162 -15.20 7.16 -17.88
CA ALA A 162 -14.53 8.46 -18.05
C ALA A 162 -14.29 9.16 -16.70
N LEU A 163 -13.80 8.41 -15.69
CA LEU A 163 -13.66 8.91 -14.32
C LEU A 163 -12.57 9.99 -14.19
N ASP A 164 -11.69 10.12 -15.16
CA ASP A 164 -10.60 11.10 -15.23
C ASP A 164 -10.89 12.27 -16.17
N ALA A 165 -12.11 12.37 -16.73
CA ALA A 165 -12.45 13.36 -17.76
C ALA A 165 -12.26 14.82 -17.32
N ASN A 166 -12.32 15.10 -16.02
CA ASN A 166 -12.14 16.43 -15.43
C ASN A 166 -10.92 16.51 -14.49
N SER A 167 -9.98 15.60 -14.62
CA SER A 167 -8.79 15.54 -13.79
C SER A 167 -7.55 15.96 -14.58
N ASP A 168 -6.58 16.58 -13.89
CA ASP A 168 -5.26 16.81 -14.45
C ASP A 168 -4.53 15.47 -14.71
N PRO A 169 -3.57 15.44 -15.65
CA PRO A 169 -2.75 14.25 -15.88
C PRO A 169 -2.06 13.78 -14.59
N GLN A 170 -2.16 12.50 -14.29
CA GLN A 170 -1.54 11.93 -13.10
C GLN A 170 -0.01 11.91 -13.21
N HIS A 171 0.65 12.43 -12.18
CA HIS A 171 2.11 12.35 -12.03
C HIS A 171 2.48 11.13 -11.19
N TYR A 172 3.47 10.38 -11.65
CA TYR A 172 3.94 9.16 -10.98
C TYR A 172 5.34 9.37 -10.41
N GLY A 173 5.50 9.12 -9.10
CA GLY A 173 6.81 8.99 -8.49
C GLY A 173 7.40 7.59 -8.76
N ILE A 174 8.72 7.51 -8.91
CA ILE A 174 9.44 6.24 -8.99
C ILE A 174 10.19 6.05 -7.67
N GLY A 175 9.93 4.94 -6.99
CA GLY A 175 10.62 4.55 -5.77
C GLY A 175 11.52 3.33 -5.99
N PHE A 176 12.68 3.33 -5.34
CA PHE A 176 13.58 2.18 -5.27
C PHE A 176 13.67 1.71 -3.82
N LYS A 177 13.65 0.40 -3.62
CA LYS A 177 13.81 -0.23 -2.32
C LYS A 177 15.00 -1.16 -2.34
N GLU A 178 15.92 -0.97 -1.41
CA GLU A 178 17.02 -1.86 -1.14
C GLU A 178 16.99 -2.31 0.32
N VAL A 179 17.38 -3.54 0.59
CA VAL A 179 17.57 -4.09 1.92
C VAL A 179 19.06 -4.39 2.08
N TRP A 180 19.67 -3.81 3.10
CA TRP A 180 21.09 -3.94 3.38
C TRP A 180 21.27 -4.66 4.72
N ASP A 181 22.05 -5.73 4.73
CA ASP A 181 22.53 -6.35 5.97
C ASP A 181 23.74 -5.57 6.46
N ILE A 182 23.65 -5.08 7.68
CA ILE A 182 24.73 -4.34 8.33
C ILE A 182 25.35 -5.29 9.37
N PRO A 183 26.70 -5.48 9.38
CA PRO A 183 27.35 -6.24 10.45
C PRO A 183 27.00 -5.65 11.82
N GLU A 184 26.71 -6.51 12.78
CA GLU A 184 26.60 -6.11 14.18
C GLU A 184 28.00 -5.63 14.65
N GLU A 185 28.10 -4.40 15.23
CA GLU A 185 29.32 -3.87 15.83
C GLU A 185 29.56 -4.49 17.22
#